data_d257ed2e693258b78c9b4ca4fd2879fd
#
_entry.id   d257ed2e693258b78c9b4ca4fd2879fd
#
_cell.length_a   1.000
_cell.length_b   1.000
_cell.length_c   1.000
_cell.angle_alpha   90.00
_cell.angle_beta   90.00
_cell.angle_gamma   90.00
#
_symmetry.space_group_name_H-M   'P 1'
#
loop_
_entity.id
_entity.type
_entity.pdbx_description
1 polymer ?
#
loop_
_entity_poly.entity_id
_entity_poly.type
_entity_poly.pdbx_seq_one_letter_code
_entity_poly.pdbx_strand_id
1 'polypeptide(L)' 'MQITLVTDDLKVSIEYDRNDLNIEDVTQLMLRPLLLAAGYQPDNVEDYIPST' A
#
# COMPACT_ATOMS: atom_id res chain seq x y z
N MET A 1 9.82 0.93 8.31
CA MET A 1 8.93 -0.18 7.93
C MET A 1 8.93 -0.36 6.42
N GLN A 2 8.95 -1.58 5.96
CA GLN A 2 8.94 -1.87 4.52
C GLN A 2 7.90 -2.94 4.23
N ILE A 3 7.15 -2.75 3.15
CA ILE A 3 6.16 -3.72 2.68
C ILE A 3 6.46 -4.01 1.22
N THR A 4 6.48 -5.29 0.86
CA THR A 4 6.75 -5.73 -0.50
C THR A 4 5.59 -6.59 -1.00
N LEU A 5 5.13 -6.30 -2.21
CA LEU A 5 4.12 -7.08 -2.90
C LEU A 5 4.78 -7.78 -4.07
N VAL A 6 4.63 -9.10 -4.13
CA VAL A 6 5.21 -9.91 -5.20
C VAL A 6 4.10 -10.66 -5.93
N THR A 7 4.06 -10.50 -7.24
CA THR A 7 3.19 -11.28 -8.12
C THR A 7 4.06 -11.99 -9.15
N ASP A 8 3.44 -12.77 -10.04
CA ASP A 8 4.19 -13.50 -11.05
C ASP A 8 5.01 -12.57 -11.95
N ASP A 9 4.48 -11.38 -12.22
CA ASP A 9 5.08 -10.45 -13.18
C ASP A 9 5.69 -9.22 -12.55
N LEU A 10 5.49 -9.03 -11.24
CA LEU A 10 5.74 -7.73 -10.64
C LEU A 10 6.21 -7.86 -9.20
N LYS A 11 7.17 -7.03 -8.84
CA LYS A 11 7.58 -6.85 -7.45
C LYS A 11 7.59 -5.36 -7.15
N VAL A 12 6.80 -4.95 -6.18
CA VAL A 12 6.70 -3.56 -5.77
C VAL A 12 6.96 -3.46 -4.28
N SER A 13 7.77 -2.50 -3.89
CA SER A 13 8.10 -2.26 -2.49
C SER A 13 7.82 -0.82 -2.12
N ILE A 14 7.43 -0.61 -0.87
CA ILE A 14 7.35 0.72 -0.30
C ILE A 14 8.06 0.72 1.05
N GLU A 15 8.82 1.75 1.32
CA GLU A 15 9.56 1.87 2.56
C GLU A 15 9.24 3.20 3.23
N TYR A 16 9.05 3.14 4.55
CA TYR A 16 8.83 4.31 5.37
C TYR A 16 9.86 4.29 6.50
N ASP A 17 10.47 5.42 6.78
CA ASP A 17 11.57 5.52 7.76
C ASP A 17 11.12 5.38 9.20
N ARG A 18 9.83 5.16 9.45
CA ARG A 18 9.26 5.07 10.78
C ARG A 18 8.79 3.67 11.07
N ASN A 19 8.92 3.26 12.32
CA ASN A 19 8.44 1.97 12.81
C ASN A 19 7.30 2.10 13.81
N ASP A 20 6.86 3.33 14.07
CA ASP A 20 5.81 3.62 15.05
C ASP A 20 4.47 3.92 14.40
N LEU A 21 4.25 3.45 13.18
CA LEU A 21 3.01 3.66 12.45
C LEU A 21 1.89 2.82 13.06
N ASN A 22 0.72 3.43 13.25
CA ASN A 22 -0.46 2.68 13.64
C ASN A 22 -1.10 2.02 12.41
N ILE A 23 -2.17 1.25 12.62
CA ILE A 23 -2.83 0.53 11.52
C ILE A 23 -3.38 1.49 10.47
N GLU A 24 -3.94 2.61 10.89
CA GLU A 24 -4.45 3.61 9.96
C GLU A 24 -3.33 4.17 9.10
N ASP A 25 -2.19 4.50 9.72
CA ASP A 25 -1.04 5.01 8.97
C ASP A 25 -0.52 3.97 7.98
N VAL A 26 -0.36 2.72 8.41
CA VAL A 26 0.11 1.66 7.52
C VAL A 26 -0.84 1.51 6.33
N THR A 27 -2.14 1.50 6.59
CA THR A 27 -3.13 1.34 5.54
C THR A 27 -3.11 2.50 4.56
N GLN A 28 -3.11 3.73 5.06
CA GLN A 28 -3.25 4.91 4.22
C GLN A 28 -1.93 5.33 3.57
N LEU A 29 -0.82 5.19 4.27
CA LEU A 29 0.47 5.67 3.78
C LEU A 29 1.28 4.61 3.05
N MET A 30 0.99 3.33 3.28
CA MET A 30 1.77 2.25 2.70
C MET A 30 0.93 1.34 1.80
N LEU A 31 -0.15 0.76 2.31
CA LEU A 31 -0.92 -0.22 1.53
C LEU A 31 -1.62 0.39 0.33
N ARG A 32 -2.27 1.54 0.49
CA ARG A 32 -2.94 2.18 -0.64
C ARG A 32 -1.95 2.54 -1.76
N PRO A 33 -0.85 3.26 -1.47
CA PRO A 33 0.11 3.58 -2.52
C PRO A 33 0.73 2.34 -3.15
N LEU A 34 0.98 1.30 -2.34
CA LEU A 34 1.58 0.06 -2.84
C LEU A 34 0.66 -0.63 -3.84
N LEU A 35 -0.63 -0.73 -3.54
CA LEU A 35 -1.59 -1.35 -4.44
C LEU A 35 -1.77 -0.53 -5.72
N LEU A 36 -1.80 0.78 -5.61
CA LEU A 36 -1.87 1.64 -6.79
C LEU A 36 -0.64 1.47 -7.68
N ALA A 37 0.54 1.40 -7.08
CA ALA A 37 1.78 1.18 -7.81
C ALA A 37 1.82 -0.20 -8.48
N ALA A 38 1.13 -1.18 -7.89
CA ALA A 38 1.05 -2.52 -8.45
C ALA A 38 0.07 -2.61 -9.62
N GLY A 39 -0.67 -1.55 -9.91
CA GLY A 39 -1.56 -1.50 -11.07
C GLY A 39 -3.03 -1.72 -10.78
N TYR A 40 -3.41 -1.84 -9.51
CA TYR A 40 -4.83 -1.96 -9.17
C TYR A 40 -5.56 -0.66 -9.46
N GLN A 41 -6.81 -0.75 -9.88
CA GLN A 41 -7.61 0.42 -10.21
C GLN A 41 -7.89 1.24 -8.95
N PRO A 42 -7.78 2.58 -9.03
CA PRO A 42 -8.05 3.43 -7.86
C PRO A 42 -9.43 3.20 -7.24
N ASP A 43 -10.45 2.98 -8.07
CA ASP A 43 -11.81 2.73 -7.57
C ASP A 43 -11.87 1.46 -6.74
N ASN A 44 -11.17 0.41 -7.17
CA ASN A 44 -11.12 -0.85 -6.43
C ASN A 44 -10.36 -0.68 -5.12
N VAL A 45 -9.25 0.03 -5.15
CA VAL A 45 -8.49 0.29 -3.93
C VAL A 45 -9.34 1.08 -2.94
N GLU A 46 -10.08 2.08 -3.42
CA GLU A 46 -10.94 2.90 -2.58
C GLU A 46 -12.06 2.09 -1.94
N ASP A 47 -12.58 1.07 -2.64
CA ASP A 47 -13.64 0.21 -2.12
C ASP A 47 -13.19 -0.59 -0.91
N TYR A 48 -11.94 -1.03 -0.88
CA TYR A 48 -11.42 -1.89 0.18
C TYR A 48 -10.60 -1.12 1.22
N ILE A 49 -9.98 -0.04 0.80
CA ILE A 49 -9.17 0.80 1.67
C ILE A 49 -9.57 2.26 1.41
N PRO A 50 -10.71 2.70 1.96
CA PRO A 50 -11.17 4.07 1.72
C PRO A 50 -10.17 5.10 2.25
N SER A 51 -10.01 6.17 1.49
CA SER A 51 -9.22 7.30 1.98
C SER A 51 -9.99 8.04 3.06
N THR A 52 -9.28 8.48 4.08
CA THR A 52 -9.89 9.21 5.20
C THR A 52 -9.60 10.70 5.11
#